data_ad7806f022b336d47e872e607c2a02de
#
_entry.id   ad7806f022b336d47e872e607c2a02de
#
_cell.length_a   1.000
_cell.length_b   1.000
_cell.length_c   1.000
_cell.angle_alpha   90.00
_cell.angle_beta   90.00
_cell.angle_gamma   90.00
#
_symmetry.space_group_name_H-M   'P 1'
#
loop_
_entity.id
_entity.type
_entity.pdbx_description
1 polymer ?
#
loop_
_entity_poly.entity_id
_entity_poly.type
_entity_poly.pdbx_seq_one_letter_code
_entity_poly.pdbx_strand_id
1 'polypeptide(L)'
;MVYRKTIERTSSDLTVGRLTRRDIRNPQLQACLTGPNGAVIREALCNTELNTFSLQKGKTIQGFIITKHIYGDPTLHCLYMHEIVPGCLNKLSLLLVLDYTGFTYLNRIARGVEEIAELNDLGFRHTHTAYRLGTRKLLDVTLPTNVKNVSGDFYKDLTGAQREQLMMLFGTSVVENINADPVTRSRQIMPQVETLVELVRHVNHYTYVWMDGNDVVGVVQVKSRNLSECELKAIAVSESHRGRGIGRALLYRALQIASTTAAPLEIGCYNNNPAFRHLAVDLFKFRPYEYEFVLVRDDDVVSWERRKNRVELVLGNEMSSLQGGINA
;
A
#
# COMPACT_ATOMS: atom_id res chain seq x y z
N MET A 1 16.89 1.09 23.38
CA MET A 1 18.29 1.05 22.90
C MET A 1 18.54 2.29 22.06
N VAL A 2 19.32 3.25 22.53
CA VAL A 2 19.48 4.57 21.89
C VAL A 2 20.53 4.44 20.79
N TYR A 3 20.08 4.42 19.53
CA TYR A 3 21.00 4.51 18.39
C TYR A 3 21.39 5.98 18.15
N ARG A 4 22.50 6.39 18.77
CA ARG A 4 23.29 7.53 18.28
C ARG A 4 24.36 6.96 17.34
N LYS A 5 24.15 7.02 16.04
CA LYS A 5 25.22 6.95 15.05
C LYS A 5 25.10 8.15 14.14
N THR A 6 25.99 9.11 14.35
CA THR A 6 26.31 10.13 13.37
C THR A 6 27.01 9.40 12.23
N ILE A 7 26.43 9.42 11.04
CA ILE A 7 27.03 8.79 9.86
C ILE A 7 27.90 9.84 9.19
N GLU A 8 29.18 9.81 9.51
CA GLU A 8 30.19 10.50 8.71
C GLU A 8 30.63 9.59 7.57
N ARG A 9 30.09 9.79 6.40
CA ARG A 9 30.71 9.31 5.14
C ARG A 9 30.38 10.24 3.99
N THR A 10 31.44 10.68 3.33
CA THR A 10 31.64 11.40 2.10
C THR A 10 32.07 12.86 2.25
N SER A 11 32.84 13.34 1.29
CA SER A 11 33.48 14.65 1.12
C SER A 11 32.57 15.90 1.14
N SER A 12 31.38 15.80 1.72
CA SER A 12 30.45 16.90 1.94
C SER A 12 30.09 16.94 3.42
N ASP A 13 30.08 18.12 4.03
CA ASP A 13 29.67 18.42 5.40
C ASP A 13 28.19 18.04 5.70
N LEU A 14 27.64 17.06 4.99
CA LEU A 14 26.24 16.62 5.09
C LEU A 14 26.12 15.45 6.08
N THR A 15 25.24 15.59 7.04
CA THR A 15 24.97 14.57 8.07
C THR A 15 23.46 14.27 8.15
N VAL A 16 23.11 13.01 8.41
CA VAL A 16 21.74 12.65 8.77
C VAL A 16 21.58 12.75 10.27
N GLY A 17 20.65 13.58 10.72
CA GLY A 17 20.32 13.77 12.13
C GLY A 17 18.88 13.35 12.42
N ARG A 18 18.61 13.02 13.69
CA ARG A 18 17.24 12.82 14.15
C ARG A 18 16.76 14.10 14.82
N LEU A 19 15.65 14.66 14.33
CA LEU A 19 14.98 15.78 14.99
C LEU A 19 14.09 15.28 16.13
N THR A 20 14.04 16.07 17.19
CA THR A 20 13.30 15.76 18.41
C THR A 20 12.51 16.97 18.87
N ARG A 21 11.72 16.83 19.95
CA ARG A 21 11.02 17.95 20.59
C ARG A 21 11.93 19.13 20.94
N ARG A 22 13.22 18.91 21.19
CA ARG A 22 14.18 19.98 21.50
C ARG A 22 14.45 20.89 20.30
N ASP A 23 14.32 20.33 19.09
CA ASP A 23 14.59 21.04 17.83
C ASP A 23 13.43 21.94 17.41
N ILE A 24 12.27 21.88 18.09
CA ILE A 24 11.12 22.77 17.85
C ILE A 24 11.54 24.26 17.94
N ARG A 25 12.54 24.58 18.75
CA ARG A 25 13.04 25.94 18.89
C ARG A 25 14.02 26.36 17.79
N ASN A 26 14.38 25.47 16.87
CA ASN A 26 15.26 25.80 15.75
C ASN A 26 14.54 26.80 14.81
N PRO A 27 15.14 27.97 14.52
CA PRO A 27 14.51 29.01 13.69
C PRO A 27 14.09 28.51 12.30
N GLN A 28 14.84 27.58 11.72
CA GLN A 28 14.53 27.02 10.40
C GLN A 28 13.28 26.13 10.45
N LEU A 29 13.09 25.37 11.52
CA LEU A 29 11.87 24.58 11.71
C LEU A 29 10.68 25.46 12.08
N GLN A 30 10.87 26.62 12.71
CA GLN A 30 9.79 27.54 13.05
C GLN A 30 9.01 28.00 11.80
N ALA A 31 9.68 28.25 10.69
CA ALA A 31 9.02 28.58 9.42
C ALA A 31 8.13 27.43 8.93
N CYS A 32 8.58 26.18 9.07
CA CYS A 32 7.80 24.99 8.72
C CYS A 32 6.62 24.77 9.68
N LEU A 33 6.83 25.04 10.98
CA LEU A 33 5.83 24.85 12.04
C LEU A 33 4.68 25.88 11.97
N THR A 34 4.90 27.04 11.36
CA THR A 34 3.87 28.06 11.12
C THR A 34 3.11 27.85 9.82
N GLY A 35 3.60 26.97 8.94
CA GLY A 35 2.99 26.63 7.65
C GLY A 35 1.80 25.66 7.79
N PRO A 36 1.15 25.33 6.64
CA PRO A 36 -0.07 24.51 6.62
C PRO A 36 0.11 23.11 7.24
N ASN A 37 1.31 22.55 7.22
CA ASN A 37 1.63 21.23 7.79
C ASN A 37 2.25 21.33 9.20
N GLY A 38 2.28 22.50 9.81
CA GLY A 38 2.96 22.73 11.07
C GLY A 38 2.41 21.93 12.26
N ALA A 39 1.12 21.60 12.26
CA ALA A 39 0.50 20.74 13.26
C ALA A 39 1.06 19.30 13.17
N VAL A 40 1.12 18.74 11.97
CA VAL A 40 1.65 17.40 11.71
C VAL A 40 3.13 17.30 12.11
N ILE A 41 3.92 18.32 11.79
CA ILE A 41 5.34 18.37 12.13
C ILE A 41 5.53 18.44 13.65
N ARG A 42 4.76 19.27 14.35
CA ARG A 42 4.81 19.36 15.82
C ARG A 42 4.45 18.04 16.50
N GLU A 43 3.38 17.41 16.03
CA GLU A 43 2.96 16.11 16.52
C GLU A 43 4.08 15.08 16.36
N ALA A 44 4.67 15.00 15.17
CA ALA A 44 5.74 14.05 14.88
C ALA A 44 6.98 14.26 15.76
N LEU A 45 7.36 15.50 16.06
CA LEU A 45 8.49 15.81 16.93
C LEU A 45 8.21 15.46 18.41
N CYS A 46 6.95 15.39 18.82
CA CYS A 46 6.52 15.05 20.16
C CYS A 46 6.15 13.57 20.34
N ASN A 47 5.80 12.88 19.26
CA ASN A 47 5.35 11.50 19.27
C ASN A 47 6.55 10.54 19.21
N THR A 48 6.67 9.66 20.21
CA THR A 48 7.76 8.68 20.30
C THR A 48 7.65 7.53 19.30
N GLU A 49 6.48 7.29 18.75
CA GLU A 49 6.25 6.28 17.71
C GLU A 49 6.70 6.74 16.31
N LEU A 50 6.89 8.06 16.14
CA LEU A 50 7.34 8.64 14.90
C LEU A 50 8.82 8.98 14.95
N ASN A 51 9.48 8.91 13.81
CA ASN A 51 10.87 9.33 13.66
C ASN A 51 10.92 10.46 12.65
N THR A 52 11.62 11.53 13.00
CA THR A 52 11.88 12.65 12.09
C THR A 52 13.37 12.69 11.81
N PHE A 53 13.74 12.37 10.56
CA PHE A 53 15.11 12.40 10.08
C PHE A 53 15.34 13.68 9.28
N SER A 54 16.48 14.33 9.47
CA SER A 54 16.87 15.52 8.72
C SER A 54 18.21 15.33 8.02
N LEU A 55 18.35 15.93 6.84
CA LEU A 55 19.65 16.18 6.24
C LEU A 55 20.15 17.54 6.74
N GLN A 56 21.38 17.58 7.24
CA GLN A 56 21.98 18.77 7.80
C GLN A 56 23.33 19.07 7.14
N LYS A 57 23.62 20.34 6.89
CA LYS A 57 24.96 20.83 6.54
C LYS A 57 25.47 21.67 7.70
N GLY A 58 26.41 21.11 8.48
CA GLY A 58 26.79 21.68 9.77
C GLY A 58 25.60 21.75 10.72
N LYS A 59 25.16 22.97 11.09
CA LYS A 59 23.98 23.21 11.93
C LYS A 59 22.70 23.54 11.15
N THR A 60 22.79 23.60 9.82
CA THR A 60 21.70 24.03 8.94
C THR A 60 20.91 22.84 8.46
N ILE A 61 19.61 22.80 8.72
CA ILE A 61 18.68 21.78 8.23
C ILE A 61 18.41 22.07 6.75
N GLN A 62 18.64 21.09 5.88
CA GLN A 62 18.40 21.18 4.46
C GLN A 62 17.01 20.67 4.08
N GLY A 63 16.50 19.70 4.83
CA GLY A 63 15.18 19.11 4.68
C GLY A 63 15.01 17.98 5.67
N PHE A 64 13.80 17.43 5.76
CA PHE A 64 13.50 16.34 6.70
C PHE A 64 12.37 15.43 6.21
N ILE A 65 12.36 14.21 6.75
CA ILE A 65 11.37 13.17 6.49
C ILE A 65 10.80 12.71 7.83
N ILE A 66 9.47 12.67 7.94
CA ILE A 66 8.74 12.07 9.06
C ILE A 66 8.35 10.66 8.68
N THR A 67 8.71 9.70 9.52
CA THR A 67 8.48 8.28 9.24
C THR A 67 7.86 7.57 10.43
N LYS A 68 7.17 6.46 10.14
CA LYS A 68 6.73 5.48 11.13
C LYS A 68 7.43 4.15 10.86
N HIS A 69 7.87 3.50 11.93
CA HIS A 69 8.39 2.14 11.89
C HIS A 69 7.40 1.20 12.54
N ILE A 70 7.11 0.10 11.88
CA ILE A 70 6.29 -0.98 12.42
C ILE A 70 7.26 -2.08 12.87
N TYR A 71 7.18 -2.48 14.14
CA TYR A 71 8.08 -3.51 14.69
C TYR A 71 8.03 -4.79 13.88
N GLY A 72 9.21 -5.31 13.49
CA GLY A 72 9.34 -6.51 12.66
C GLY A 72 9.21 -6.27 11.15
N ASP A 73 8.84 -5.06 10.70
CA ASP A 73 8.81 -4.70 9.28
C ASP A 73 10.14 -4.00 8.90
N PRO A 74 10.86 -4.46 7.87
CA PRO A 74 12.06 -3.79 7.38
C PRO A 74 11.76 -2.48 6.63
N THR A 75 10.49 -2.09 6.55
CA THR A 75 10.03 -0.90 5.83
C THR A 75 9.92 0.31 6.75
N LEU A 76 10.48 1.41 6.34
CA LEU A 76 10.29 2.72 6.94
C LEU A 76 9.16 3.44 6.18
N HIS A 77 7.99 3.58 6.82
CA HIS A 77 6.84 4.23 6.21
C HIS A 77 6.98 5.74 6.29
N CYS A 78 7.14 6.40 5.15
CA CYS A 78 7.22 7.84 5.08
C CYS A 78 5.81 8.44 5.14
N LEU A 79 5.57 9.30 6.14
CA LEU A 79 4.31 10.00 6.34
C LEU A 79 4.34 11.41 5.74
N TYR A 80 5.50 12.07 5.77
CA TYR A 80 5.66 13.43 5.30
C TYR A 80 7.12 13.73 4.94
N MET A 81 7.32 14.54 3.91
CA MET A 81 8.62 15.03 3.47
C MET A 81 8.56 16.56 3.34
N HIS A 82 9.65 17.24 3.69
CA HIS A 82 9.77 18.68 3.53
C HIS A 82 11.17 19.07 3.06
N GLU A 83 11.22 19.77 1.97
CA GLU A 83 12.45 20.27 1.37
C GLU A 83 12.63 21.75 1.70
N ILE A 84 13.75 22.09 2.32
CA ILE A 84 14.14 23.49 2.57
C ILE A 84 15.11 23.94 1.48
N VAL A 85 16.02 23.05 1.11
CA VAL A 85 16.97 23.26 0.01
C VAL A 85 16.66 22.29 -1.12
N PRO A 86 16.42 22.76 -2.35
CA PRO A 86 16.10 21.90 -3.48
C PRO A 86 17.07 20.74 -3.68
N GLY A 87 16.55 19.53 -3.94
CA GLY A 87 17.32 18.30 -4.17
C GLY A 87 17.89 17.64 -2.91
N CYS A 88 17.60 18.15 -1.72
CA CYS A 88 18.09 17.54 -0.49
C CYS A 88 17.37 16.25 -0.11
N LEU A 89 16.09 16.11 -0.44
CA LEU A 89 15.29 14.91 -0.11
C LEU A 89 15.79 13.67 -0.83
N ASN A 90 16.29 13.80 -2.06
CA ASN A 90 16.91 12.69 -2.78
C ASN A 90 18.07 12.11 -1.98
N LYS A 91 19.00 12.98 -1.55
CA LYS A 91 20.16 12.59 -0.74
C LYS A 91 19.73 11.97 0.60
N LEU A 92 18.76 12.62 1.28
CA LEU A 92 18.26 12.12 2.57
C LEU A 92 17.60 10.74 2.44
N SER A 93 16.75 10.55 1.43
CA SER A 93 16.09 9.27 1.17
C SER A 93 17.08 8.15 0.89
N LEU A 94 18.07 8.42 0.03
CA LEU A 94 19.15 7.46 -0.27
C LEU A 94 19.98 7.12 0.96
N LEU A 95 20.40 8.11 1.75
CA LEU A 95 21.18 7.91 2.97
C LEU A 95 20.39 7.12 4.02
N LEU A 96 19.08 7.36 4.16
CA LEU A 96 18.25 6.57 5.06
C LEU A 96 18.17 5.10 4.68
N VAL A 97 18.08 4.79 3.40
CA VAL A 97 17.99 3.40 2.93
C VAL A 97 19.35 2.71 2.88
N LEU A 98 20.42 3.42 2.48
CA LEU A 98 21.75 2.83 2.33
C LEU A 98 22.52 2.69 3.64
N ASP A 99 22.44 3.70 4.50
CA ASP A 99 23.33 3.82 5.67
C ASP A 99 22.63 3.56 7.00
N TYR A 100 21.29 3.61 7.04
CA TYR A 100 20.57 3.36 8.28
C TYR A 100 20.39 1.85 8.49
N THR A 101 21.17 1.28 9.40
CA THR A 101 21.12 -0.16 9.70
C THR A 101 19.76 -0.56 10.25
N GLY A 102 19.09 -1.50 9.59
CA GLY A 102 17.80 -2.06 10.01
C GLY A 102 16.65 -1.81 9.06
N PHE A 103 16.80 -0.88 8.11
CA PHE A 103 15.77 -0.62 7.09
C PHE A 103 16.31 -0.97 5.71
N THR A 104 15.48 -1.66 4.94
CA THR A 104 15.79 -2.03 3.55
C THR A 104 14.94 -1.23 2.58
N TYR A 105 13.83 -0.68 3.06
CA TYR A 105 12.82 -0.03 2.24
C TYR A 105 12.34 1.27 2.88
N LEU A 106 12.12 2.29 2.05
CA LEU A 106 11.41 3.52 2.41
C LEU A 106 10.15 3.62 1.55
N ASN A 107 9.00 3.60 2.20
CA ASN A 107 7.69 3.64 1.53
C ASN A 107 7.09 5.04 1.59
N ARG A 108 6.47 5.46 0.49
CA ARG A 108 5.75 6.74 0.35
C ARG A 108 4.44 6.54 -0.41
N ILE A 109 3.41 7.26 0.00
CA ILE A 109 2.13 7.35 -0.72
C ILE A 109 2.06 8.68 -1.45
N ALA A 110 1.67 8.65 -2.74
CA ALA A 110 1.34 9.81 -3.57
C ALA A 110 -0.15 9.82 -3.90
N ARG A 111 -0.76 11.00 -3.96
CA ARG A 111 -2.17 11.19 -4.28
C ARG A 111 -2.40 12.07 -5.50
N GLY A 112 -1.36 12.68 -6.03
CA GLY A 112 -1.43 13.59 -7.16
C GLY A 112 -0.28 13.43 -8.14
N VAL A 113 -0.45 13.95 -9.34
CA VAL A 113 0.54 13.85 -10.44
C VAL A 113 1.87 14.50 -10.06
N GLU A 114 1.83 15.61 -9.33
CA GLU A 114 3.02 16.31 -8.88
C GLU A 114 3.82 15.47 -7.88
N GLU A 115 3.14 14.85 -6.90
CA GLU A 115 3.80 13.96 -5.93
C GLU A 115 4.38 12.71 -6.60
N ILE A 116 3.67 12.17 -7.62
CA ILE A 116 4.16 11.04 -8.41
C ILE A 116 5.44 11.40 -9.16
N ALA A 117 5.46 12.56 -9.81
CA ALA A 117 6.65 13.05 -10.53
C ALA A 117 7.83 13.27 -9.57
N GLU A 118 7.60 13.91 -8.43
CA GLU A 118 8.60 14.10 -7.39
C GLU A 118 9.20 12.78 -6.90
N LEU A 119 8.36 11.79 -6.60
CA LEU A 119 8.83 10.49 -6.11
C LEU A 119 9.62 9.73 -7.16
N ASN A 120 9.24 9.82 -8.44
CA ASN A 120 10.02 9.25 -9.53
C ASN A 120 11.39 9.92 -9.67
N ASP A 121 11.46 11.25 -9.60
CA ASP A 121 12.71 11.99 -9.65
C ASP A 121 13.63 11.66 -8.47
N LEU A 122 13.03 11.36 -7.31
CA LEU A 122 13.74 10.86 -6.13
C LEU A 122 14.15 9.37 -6.27
N GLY A 123 13.77 8.70 -7.36
CA GLY A 123 14.10 7.31 -7.63
C GLY A 123 13.25 6.28 -6.89
N PHE A 124 12.11 6.66 -6.37
CA PHE A 124 11.14 5.71 -5.84
C PHE A 124 10.49 4.92 -6.98
N ARG A 125 10.18 3.67 -6.68
CA ARG A 125 9.51 2.76 -7.60
C ARG A 125 8.05 2.61 -7.22
N HIS A 126 7.15 2.81 -8.17
CA HIS A 126 5.73 2.53 -8.01
C HIS A 126 5.49 1.03 -7.86
N THR A 127 4.86 0.60 -6.77
CA THR A 127 4.66 -0.81 -6.45
C THR A 127 3.19 -1.21 -6.40
N HIS A 128 2.32 -0.29 -5.98
CA HIS A 128 0.94 -0.60 -5.68
C HIS A 128 0.05 0.61 -5.93
N THR A 129 -1.16 0.38 -6.44
CA THR A 129 -2.18 1.42 -6.63
C THR A 129 -3.41 1.06 -5.81
N ALA A 130 -3.92 2.01 -5.04
CA ALA A 130 -5.21 1.92 -4.39
C ALA A 130 -6.28 2.55 -5.28
N TYR A 131 -7.35 1.80 -5.49
CA TYR A 131 -8.49 2.20 -6.31
C TYR A 131 -9.76 2.27 -5.47
N ARG A 132 -10.71 3.10 -5.92
CA ARG A 132 -11.99 3.29 -5.25
C ARG A 132 -13.14 3.27 -6.24
N LEU A 133 -14.26 2.67 -5.84
CA LEU A 133 -15.52 2.71 -6.59
C LEU A 133 -16.69 3.05 -5.67
N GLY A 134 -17.46 4.08 -6.05
CA GLY A 134 -18.72 4.40 -5.38
C GLY A 134 -19.82 3.39 -5.70
N THR A 135 -20.59 2.98 -4.71
CA THR A 135 -21.48 1.80 -4.77
C THR A 135 -22.95 2.10 -5.07
N ARG A 136 -23.36 3.36 -5.18
CA ARG A 136 -24.78 3.78 -5.27
C ARG A 136 -25.61 3.20 -6.43
N LYS A 137 -24.98 2.55 -7.45
CA LYS A 137 -25.65 2.06 -8.64
C LYS A 137 -25.67 0.53 -8.80
N LEU A 138 -25.21 -0.25 -7.81
CA LEU A 138 -24.90 -1.67 -7.99
C LEU A 138 -25.81 -2.66 -7.22
N LEU A 139 -26.92 -2.17 -6.65
CA LEU A 139 -27.78 -2.97 -5.78
C LEU A 139 -28.60 -4.06 -6.50
N ASP A 140 -28.81 -3.94 -7.81
CA ASP A 140 -29.80 -4.77 -8.54
C ASP A 140 -29.21 -6.00 -9.25
N VAL A 141 -27.97 -6.37 -8.94
CA VAL A 141 -27.36 -7.56 -9.54
C VAL A 141 -27.72 -8.81 -8.75
N THR A 142 -28.51 -9.70 -9.34
CA THR A 142 -28.75 -11.03 -8.78
C THR A 142 -27.48 -11.88 -8.91
N LEU A 143 -26.96 -12.32 -7.79
CA LEU A 143 -25.78 -13.20 -7.77
C LEU A 143 -26.18 -14.64 -7.99
N PRO A 144 -25.30 -15.44 -8.63
CA PRO A 144 -25.48 -16.88 -8.73
C PRO A 144 -25.58 -17.53 -7.35
N THR A 145 -26.36 -18.62 -7.25
CA THR A 145 -26.57 -19.39 -6.01
C THR A 145 -25.30 -20.06 -5.49
N ASN A 146 -24.27 -20.13 -6.31
CA ASN A 146 -22.95 -20.67 -5.97
C ASN A 146 -22.16 -19.77 -4.99
N VAL A 147 -22.57 -18.51 -4.83
CA VAL A 147 -21.90 -17.58 -3.90
C VAL A 147 -22.50 -17.77 -2.51
N LYS A 148 -21.72 -18.34 -1.59
CA LYS A 148 -22.14 -18.63 -0.21
C LYS A 148 -21.41 -17.77 0.79
N ASN A 149 -22.13 -17.31 1.82
CA ASN A 149 -21.53 -16.66 2.99
C ASN A 149 -20.86 -17.71 3.89
N VAL A 150 -19.62 -17.47 4.27
CA VAL A 150 -18.88 -18.31 5.24
C VAL A 150 -18.33 -17.49 6.42
N SER A 151 -18.82 -16.25 6.59
CA SER A 151 -18.37 -15.36 7.67
C SER A 151 -18.88 -15.81 9.04
N GLY A 152 -18.12 -15.52 10.09
CA GLY A 152 -18.56 -15.76 11.47
C GLY A 152 -18.85 -17.22 11.76
N ASP A 153 -20.04 -17.50 12.25
CA ASP A 153 -20.47 -18.86 12.60
C ASP A 153 -20.64 -19.80 11.40
N PHE A 154 -20.95 -19.26 10.20
CA PHE A 154 -21.06 -20.07 8.98
C PHE A 154 -19.74 -20.73 8.57
N TYR A 155 -18.60 -20.25 9.09
CA TYR A 155 -17.31 -20.93 8.89
C TYR A 155 -17.30 -22.36 9.47
N LYS A 156 -18.09 -22.61 10.51
CA LYS A 156 -18.20 -23.92 11.16
C LYS A 156 -18.89 -24.94 10.25
N ASP A 157 -19.72 -24.49 9.32
CA ASP A 157 -20.47 -25.34 8.39
C ASP A 157 -19.58 -25.90 7.26
N LEU A 158 -18.39 -25.32 7.06
CA LEU A 158 -17.42 -25.84 6.11
C LEU A 158 -16.81 -27.15 6.62
N THR A 159 -16.71 -28.14 5.74
CA THR A 159 -15.94 -29.37 5.99
C THR A 159 -14.45 -29.09 6.17
N GLY A 160 -13.68 -30.05 6.68
CA GLY A 160 -12.23 -29.92 6.77
C GLY A 160 -11.58 -29.63 5.40
N ALA A 161 -11.97 -30.39 4.37
CA ALA A 161 -11.48 -30.21 3.02
C ALA A 161 -11.80 -28.79 2.44
N GLN A 162 -13.01 -28.29 2.69
CA GLN A 162 -13.41 -26.95 2.24
C GLN A 162 -12.63 -25.85 2.96
N ARG A 163 -12.28 -26.02 4.24
CA ARG A 163 -11.41 -25.08 4.97
C ARG A 163 -9.98 -25.07 4.43
N GLU A 164 -9.45 -26.23 4.06
CA GLU A 164 -8.14 -26.33 3.40
C GLU A 164 -8.16 -25.65 2.05
N GLN A 165 -9.18 -25.85 1.23
CA GLN A 165 -9.35 -25.17 -0.06
C GLN A 165 -9.42 -23.64 0.12
N LEU A 166 -10.18 -23.16 1.12
CA LEU A 166 -10.26 -21.74 1.45
C LEU A 166 -8.88 -21.16 1.85
N MET A 167 -8.13 -21.89 2.68
CA MET A 167 -6.78 -21.49 3.09
C MET A 167 -5.83 -21.44 1.89
N MET A 168 -5.92 -22.41 0.96
CA MET A 168 -5.14 -22.39 -0.29
C MET A 168 -5.48 -21.18 -1.17
N LEU A 169 -6.75 -20.79 -1.27
CA LEU A 169 -7.18 -19.60 -2.01
C LEU A 169 -6.64 -18.31 -1.38
N PHE A 170 -6.65 -18.19 -0.06
CA PHE A 170 -6.00 -17.07 0.62
C PHE A 170 -4.48 -17.08 0.36
N GLY A 171 -3.85 -18.25 0.39
CA GLY A 171 -2.44 -18.42 0.01
C GLY A 171 -2.17 -17.92 -1.41
N THR A 172 -3.00 -18.30 -2.37
CA THR A 172 -2.91 -17.82 -3.76
C THR A 172 -3.00 -16.31 -3.85
N SER A 173 -3.99 -15.70 -3.16
CA SER A 173 -4.15 -14.24 -3.13
C SER A 173 -2.90 -13.53 -2.58
N VAL A 174 -2.33 -14.05 -1.48
CA VAL A 174 -1.13 -13.48 -0.85
C VAL A 174 0.10 -13.66 -1.76
N VAL A 175 0.31 -14.85 -2.33
CA VAL A 175 1.46 -15.17 -3.19
C VAL A 175 1.44 -14.38 -4.49
N GLU A 176 0.30 -14.23 -5.13
CA GLU A 176 0.16 -13.41 -6.35
C GLU A 176 0.53 -11.96 -6.08
N ASN A 177 0.15 -11.43 -4.92
CA ASN A 177 0.55 -10.10 -4.49
C ASN A 177 2.05 -10.00 -4.18
N ILE A 178 2.65 -11.01 -3.54
CA ILE A 178 4.06 -11.04 -3.15
C ILE A 178 5.00 -11.29 -4.33
N ASN A 179 4.67 -12.21 -5.24
CA ASN A 179 5.49 -12.48 -6.44
C ASN A 179 5.57 -11.28 -7.35
N ALA A 180 4.66 -10.36 -7.14
CA ALA A 180 4.57 -9.12 -7.82
C ALA A 180 5.78 -8.22 -7.58
N ASP A 181 6.34 -8.18 -6.39
CA ASP A 181 7.38 -7.25 -6.02
C ASP A 181 8.46 -7.90 -5.12
N PRO A 182 9.77 -7.75 -5.44
CA PRO A 182 10.86 -8.20 -4.57
C PRO A 182 10.79 -7.62 -3.15
N VAL A 183 10.23 -6.42 -2.98
CA VAL A 183 10.01 -5.78 -1.67
C VAL A 183 9.04 -6.60 -0.83
N THR A 184 8.00 -7.12 -1.44
CA THR A 184 6.98 -7.93 -0.76
C THR A 184 7.45 -9.36 -0.48
N ARG A 185 8.47 -9.86 -1.21
CA ARG A 185 9.06 -11.19 -0.94
C ARG A 185 9.66 -11.35 0.45
N SER A 186 10.05 -10.25 1.09
CA SER A 186 10.56 -10.27 2.47
C SER A 186 9.48 -10.49 3.53
N ARG A 187 8.20 -10.36 3.17
CA ARG A 187 7.08 -10.57 4.09
C ARG A 187 6.77 -12.06 4.18
N GLN A 188 6.61 -12.55 5.39
CA GLN A 188 6.25 -13.95 5.62
C GLN A 188 4.83 -14.21 5.10
N ILE A 189 4.68 -15.15 4.15
CA ILE A 189 3.39 -15.49 3.52
C ILE A 189 2.42 -16.10 4.54
N MET A 190 2.89 -17.08 5.31
CA MET A 190 2.02 -17.83 6.22
C MET A 190 1.33 -16.98 7.28
N PRO A 191 1.98 -16.04 7.98
CA PRO A 191 1.29 -15.16 8.93
C PRO A 191 0.18 -14.31 8.29
N GLN A 192 0.32 -13.92 7.02
CA GLN A 192 -0.71 -13.18 6.30
C GLN A 192 -1.91 -14.07 5.98
N VAL A 193 -1.68 -15.34 5.57
CA VAL A 193 -2.73 -16.33 5.32
C VAL A 193 -3.47 -16.64 6.60
N GLU A 194 -2.76 -16.90 7.69
CA GLU A 194 -3.35 -17.15 9.01
C GLU A 194 -4.22 -15.97 9.46
N THR A 195 -3.74 -14.75 9.29
CA THR A 195 -4.53 -13.55 9.58
C THR A 195 -5.81 -13.50 8.76
N LEU A 196 -5.78 -13.78 7.44
CA LEU A 196 -6.98 -13.80 6.61
C LEU A 196 -7.97 -14.88 7.06
N VAL A 197 -7.49 -16.06 7.46
CA VAL A 197 -8.33 -17.14 7.98
C VAL A 197 -8.96 -16.76 9.33
N GLU A 198 -8.22 -16.15 10.24
CA GLU A 198 -8.75 -15.65 11.51
C GLU A 198 -9.82 -14.59 11.30
N LEU A 199 -9.60 -13.67 10.35
CA LEU A 199 -10.53 -12.61 10.01
C LEU A 199 -11.88 -13.11 9.46
N VAL A 200 -11.98 -14.37 8.98
CA VAL A 200 -13.26 -14.94 8.55
C VAL A 200 -14.30 -14.92 9.69
N ARG A 201 -13.85 -15.05 10.94
CA ARG A 201 -14.71 -15.07 12.14
C ARG A 201 -14.95 -13.69 12.76
N HIS A 202 -14.29 -12.66 12.23
CA HIS A 202 -14.34 -11.32 12.83
C HIS A 202 -15.60 -10.56 12.40
N VAL A 203 -16.24 -9.87 13.34
CA VAL A 203 -17.56 -9.20 13.17
C VAL A 203 -17.58 -8.23 11.97
N ASN A 204 -16.47 -7.57 11.69
CA ASN A 204 -16.38 -6.56 10.62
C ASN A 204 -15.80 -7.13 9.31
N HIS A 205 -15.72 -8.46 9.17
CA HIS A 205 -15.20 -9.10 7.98
C HIS A 205 -16.28 -10.01 7.39
N TYR A 206 -16.49 -9.84 6.09
CA TYR A 206 -17.45 -10.59 5.31
C TYR A 206 -16.70 -11.44 4.31
N THR A 207 -16.80 -12.77 4.47
CA THR A 207 -16.14 -13.73 3.58
C THR A 207 -17.19 -14.52 2.83
N TYR A 208 -17.08 -14.49 1.50
CA TYR A 208 -17.93 -15.28 0.61
C TYR A 208 -17.06 -16.18 -0.25
N VAL A 209 -17.59 -17.36 -0.52
CA VAL A 209 -16.95 -18.35 -1.39
C VAL A 209 -17.81 -18.65 -2.59
N TRP A 210 -17.17 -19.02 -3.69
CA TRP A 210 -17.83 -19.67 -4.82
C TRP A 210 -17.69 -21.17 -4.68
N MET A 211 -18.84 -21.85 -4.69
CA MET A 211 -18.93 -23.31 -4.66
C MET A 211 -19.09 -23.87 -6.06
N ASP A 212 -18.28 -24.86 -6.43
CA ASP A 212 -18.51 -25.73 -7.59
C ASP A 212 -18.75 -27.15 -7.08
N GLY A 213 -20.01 -27.55 -7.04
CA GLY A 213 -20.43 -28.74 -6.29
C GLY A 213 -20.11 -28.61 -4.79
N ASN A 214 -19.23 -29.46 -4.31
CA ASN A 214 -18.78 -29.45 -2.92
C ASN A 214 -17.44 -28.72 -2.70
N ASP A 215 -16.81 -28.23 -3.77
CA ASP A 215 -15.50 -27.61 -3.70
C ASP A 215 -15.58 -26.09 -3.58
N VAL A 216 -14.72 -25.51 -2.76
CA VAL A 216 -14.49 -24.07 -2.67
C VAL A 216 -13.47 -23.67 -3.73
N VAL A 217 -13.93 -23.03 -4.80
CA VAL A 217 -13.07 -22.68 -5.95
C VAL A 217 -12.81 -21.19 -6.11
N GLY A 218 -13.42 -20.36 -5.28
CA GLY A 218 -13.16 -18.92 -5.26
C GLY A 218 -13.52 -18.32 -3.91
N VAL A 219 -12.86 -17.20 -3.56
CA VAL A 219 -13.07 -16.48 -2.31
C VAL A 219 -13.03 -14.99 -2.54
N VAL A 220 -13.83 -14.25 -1.78
CA VAL A 220 -13.70 -12.80 -1.57
C VAL A 220 -13.87 -12.49 -0.10
N GLN A 221 -12.99 -11.65 0.44
CA GLN A 221 -13.07 -11.16 1.81
C GLN A 221 -13.07 -9.63 1.81
N VAL A 222 -14.05 -9.05 2.50
CA VAL A 222 -14.27 -7.62 2.61
C VAL A 222 -14.25 -7.25 4.09
N LYS A 223 -13.50 -6.21 4.43
CA LYS A 223 -13.55 -5.56 5.73
C LYS A 223 -14.45 -4.33 5.62
N SER A 224 -15.44 -4.23 6.47
CA SER A 224 -16.30 -3.06 6.56
C SER A 224 -16.22 -2.49 7.98
N ARG A 225 -15.70 -1.27 8.09
CA ARG A 225 -15.65 -0.52 9.34
C ARG A 225 -16.67 0.61 9.27
N ASN A 226 -17.79 0.42 9.94
CA ASN A 226 -18.85 1.44 10.02
C ASN A 226 -19.34 1.92 8.63
N LEU A 227 -19.99 3.06 8.56
CA LEU A 227 -20.52 3.65 7.33
C LEU A 227 -19.48 4.34 6.43
N SER A 228 -18.19 4.36 6.82
CA SER A 228 -17.17 5.19 6.16
C SER A 228 -16.11 4.40 5.38
N GLU A 229 -15.86 3.14 5.72
CA GLU A 229 -14.76 2.36 5.14
C GLU A 229 -15.23 0.96 4.73
N CYS A 230 -14.97 0.60 3.48
CA CYS A 230 -15.16 -0.75 2.97
C CYS A 230 -13.95 -1.14 2.12
N GLU A 231 -13.21 -2.14 2.53
CA GLU A 231 -11.93 -2.53 1.93
C GLU A 231 -11.96 -4.00 1.50
N LEU A 232 -11.56 -4.28 0.27
CA LEU A 232 -11.31 -5.63 -0.21
C LEU A 232 -10.00 -6.16 0.37
N LYS A 233 -10.07 -7.17 1.21
CA LYS A 233 -8.88 -7.77 1.85
C LYS A 233 -8.26 -8.89 1.01
N ALA A 234 -9.08 -9.69 0.35
CA ALA A 234 -8.64 -10.78 -0.52
C ALA A 234 -9.68 -11.08 -1.59
N ILE A 235 -9.22 -11.46 -2.76
CA ILE A 235 -10.02 -12.10 -3.82
C ILE A 235 -9.12 -13.09 -4.55
N ALA A 236 -9.60 -14.33 -4.69
CA ALA A 236 -8.88 -15.36 -5.44
C ALA A 236 -9.86 -16.32 -6.11
N VAL A 237 -9.41 -16.90 -7.23
CA VAL A 237 -10.09 -17.98 -7.94
C VAL A 237 -9.06 -19.05 -8.25
N SER A 238 -9.39 -20.31 -7.97
CA SER A 238 -8.51 -21.44 -8.29
C SER A 238 -8.16 -21.44 -9.78
N GLU A 239 -6.94 -21.80 -10.11
CA GLU A 239 -6.41 -21.66 -11.47
C GLU A 239 -7.27 -22.39 -12.53
N SER A 240 -7.72 -23.60 -12.21
CA SER A 240 -8.59 -24.41 -13.10
C SER A 240 -9.98 -23.82 -13.35
N HIS A 241 -10.39 -22.81 -12.56
CA HIS A 241 -11.71 -22.18 -12.64
C HIS A 241 -11.65 -20.72 -13.12
N ARG A 242 -10.47 -20.22 -13.46
CA ARG A 242 -10.30 -18.86 -14.02
C ARG A 242 -10.96 -18.74 -15.40
N GLY A 243 -11.26 -17.52 -15.80
CA GLY A 243 -11.92 -17.25 -17.09
C GLY A 243 -13.41 -17.57 -17.15
N ARG A 244 -14.02 -18.13 -16.09
CA ARG A 244 -15.45 -18.49 -16.02
C ARG A 244 -16.35 -17.42 -15.39
N GLY A 245 -15.86 -16.21 -15.18
CA GLY A 245 -16.64 -15.10 -14.59
C GLY A 245 -16.74 -15.14 -13.06
N ILE A 246 -16.13 -16.11 -12.38
CA ILE A 246 -16.21 -16.28 -10.92
C ILE A 246 -15.66 -15.03 -10.18
N GLY A 247 -14.49 -14.54 -10.58
CA GLY A 247 -13.89 -13.33 -9.98
C GLY A 247 -14.79 -12.10 -10.13
N ARG A 248 -15.47 -11.98 -11.28
CA ARG A 248 -16.45 -10.92 -11.52
C ARG A 248 -17.65 -11.02 -10.56
N ALA A 249 -18.21 -12.21 -10.37
CA ALA A 249 -19.33 -12.43 -9.46
C ALA A 249 -18.92 -12.16 -7.98
N LEU A 250 -17.73 -12.59 -7.59
CA LEU A 250 -17.20 -12.34 -6.25
C LEU A 250 -16.98 -10.84 -5.99
N LEU A 251 -16.45 -10.09 -6.97
CA LEU A 251 -16.27 -8.65 -6.84
C LEU A 251 -17.62 -7.91 -6.81
N TYR A 252 -18.63 -8.38 -7.56
CA TYR A 252 -20.01 -7.87 -7.41
C TYR A 252 -20.53 -8.08 -5.99
N ARG A 253 -20.23 -9.23 -5.37
CA ARG A 253 -20.63 -9.46 -3.98
C ARG A 253 -19.96 -8.50 -3.02
N ALA A 254 -18.67 -8.22 -3.20
CA ALA A 254 -17.97 -7.20 -2.42
C ALA A 254 -18.61 -5.82 -2.55
N LEU A 255 -19.00 -5.43 -3.75
CA LEU A 255 -19.69 -4.16 -4.01
C LEU A 255 -21.08 -4.10 -3.39
N GLN A 256 -21.83 -5.21 -3.34
CA GLN A 256 -23.10 -5.27 -2.63
C GLN A 256 -22.92 -5.03 -1.13
N ILE A 257 -21.88 -5.61 -0.51
CA ILE A 257 -21.56 -5.37 0.90
C ILE A 257 -21.25 -3.87 1.11
N ALA A 258 -20.39 -3.30 0.28
CA ALA A 258 -20.06 -1.88 0.37
C ALA A 258 -21.29 -0.98 0.19
N SER A 259 -22.24 -1.36 -0.67
CA SER A 259 -23.47 -0.60 -0.89
C SER A 259 -24.39 -0.57 0.32
N THR A 260 -24.40 -1.60 1.17
CA THR A 260 -25.17 -1.61 2.42
C THR A 260 -24.64 -0.63 3.46
N THR A 261 -23.37 -0.27 3.35
CA THR A 261 -22.72 0.69 4.27
C THR A 261 -22.65 2.10 3.72
N ALA A 262 -23.09 2.32 2.47
CA ALA A 262 -22.95 3.57 1.70
C ALA A 262 -21.48 4.04 1.54
N ALA A 263 -20.51 3.21 1.92
CA ALA A 263 -19.09 3.47 1.73
C ALA A 263 -18.62 3.09 0.32
N PRO A 264 -17.63 3.78 -0.26
CA PRO A 264 -16.97 3.28 -1.46
C PRO A 264 -16.24 1.96 -1.14
N LEU A 265 -16.18 1.06 -2.10
CA LEU A 265 -15.29 -0.10 -2.01
C LEU A 265 -13.88 0.33 -2.41
N GLU A 266 -12.94 0.12 -1.50
CA GLU A 266 -11.52 0.35 -1.74
C GLU A 266 -10.83 -0.98 -2.01
N ILE A 267 -9.93 -0.99 -2.99
CA ILE A 267 -9.14 -2.15 -3.37
C ILE A 267 -7.70 -1.76 -3.57
N GLY A 268 -6.79 -2.64 -3.23
CA GLY A 268 -5.38 -2.50 -3.54
C GLY A 268 -4.97 -3.44 -4.67
N CYS A 269 -4.17 -2.95 -5.61
CA CYS A 269 -3.65 -3.74 -6.71
C CYS A 269 -2.15 -3.50 -6.88
N TYR A 270 -1.37 -4.57 -6.85
CA TYR A 270 0.04 -4.51 -7.23
C TYR A 270 0.18 -4.40 -8.74
N ASN A 271 1.18 -3.65 -9.19
CA ASN A 271 1.37 -3.32 -10.61
C ASN A 271 1.54 -4.52 -11.53
N ASN A 272 1.92 -5.65 -11.00
CA ASN A 272 2.15 -6.89 -11.75
C ASN A 272 1.03 -7.93 -11.58
N ASN A 273 -0.14 -7.53 -11.10
CA ASN A 273 -1.34 -8.35 -11.15
C ASN A 273 -2.28 -7.85 -12.28
N PRO A 274 -1.94 -8.10 -13.57
CA PRO A 274 -2.71 -7.58 -14.69
C PRO A 274 -4.14 -8.14 -14.75
N ALA A 275 -4.34 -9.36 -14.27
CA ALA A 275 -5.65 -10.00 -14.25
C ALA A 275 -6.61 -9.28 -13.30
N PHE A 276 -6.16 -8.96 -12.08
CA PHE A 276 -6.97 -8.22 -11.14
C PHE A 276 -7.16 -6.76 -11.56
N ARG A 277 -6.13 -6.14 -12.12
CA ARG A 277 -6.22 -4.79 -12.68
C ARG A 277 -7.26 -4.73 -13.80
N HIS A 278 -7.25 -5.68 -14.74
CA HIS A 278 -8.26 -5.77 -15.80
C HIS A 278 -9.67 -5.89 -15.20
N LEU A 279 -9.86 -6.77 -14.23
CA LEU A 279 -11.14 -6.93 -13.53
C LEU A 279 -11.58 -5.61 -12.89
N ALA A 280 -10.73 -4.97 -12.11
CA ALA A 280 -11.06 -3.78 -11.34
C ALA A 280 -11.23 -2.53 -12.23
N VAL A 281 -10.27 -2.24 -13.10
CA VAL A 281 -10.22 -1.00 -13.86
C VAL A 281 -11.04 -1.10 -15.15
N ASP A 282 -10.80 -2.16 -15.95
CA ASP A 282 -11.41 -2.23 -17.29
C ASP A 282 -12.87 -2.66 -17.23
N LEU A 283 -13.22 -3.61 -16.35
CA LEU A 283 -14.60 -4.10 -16.25
C LEU A 283 -15.44 -3.30 -15.26
N PHE A 284 -14.94 -3.04 -14.06
CA PHE A 284 -15.70 -2.36 -13.00
C PHE A 284 -15.49 -0.85 -12.92
N LYS A 285 -14.50 -0.30 -13.62
CA LYS A 285 -14.21 1.15 -13.68
C LYS A 285 -13.86 1.76 -12.33
N PHE A 286 -13.12 1.02 -11.50
CA PHE A 286 -12.50 1.57 -10.31
C PHE A 286 -11.53 2.69 -10.69
N ARG A 287 -11.49 3.76 -9.89
CA ARG A 287 -10.62 4.92 -10.12
C ARG A 287 -9.46 4.90 -9.13
N PRO A 288 -8.22 5.13 -9.60
CA PRO A 288 -7.08 5.25 -8.71
C PRO A 288 -7.21 6.51 -7.83
N TYR A 289 -6.74 6.44 -6.59
CA TYR A 289 -6.73 7.58 -5.68
C TYR A 289 -5.46 7.69 -4.83
N GLU A 290 -4.72 6.60 -4.68
CA GLU A 290 -3.43 6.59 -4.01
C GLU A 290 -2.47 5.66 -4.74
N TYR A 291 -1.19 6.04 -4.78
CA TYR A 291 -0.10 5.31 -5.40
C TYR A 291 0.99 5.08 -4.36
N GLU A 292 1.35 3.83 -4.13
CA GLU A 292 2.43 3.46 -3.22
C GLU A 292 3.74 3.34 -3.96
N PHE A 293 4.73 4.06 -3.48
CA PHE A 293 6.08 4.09 -4.00
C PHE A 293 7.07 3.58 -2.96
N VAL A 294 8.08 2.85 -3.40
CA VAL A 294 9.10 2.29 -2.54
C VAL A 294 10.48 2.62 -3.09
N LEU A 295 11.33 3.17 -2.23
CA LEU A 295 12.76 3.26 -2.44
C LEU A 295 13.41 2.02 -1.81
N VAL A 296 14.12 1.25 -2.61
CA VAL A 296 14.74 -0.01 -2.21
C VAL A 296 16.24 0.20 -2.03
N ARG A 297 16.83 -0.38 -0.98
CA ARG A 297 18.27 -0.49 -0.86
C ARG A 297 18.80 -1.34 -2.02
N ASP A 298 19.67 -0.73 -2.79
CA ASP A 298 20.30 -1.38 -3.92
C ASP A 298 21.82 -1.26 -3.79
N ASP A 299 22.50 -2.40 -3.83
CA ASP A 299 23.95 -2.46 -3.80
C ASP A 299 24.55 -2.16 -5.20
N ASP A 300 23.70 -2.01 -6.24
CA ASP A 300 24.11 -1.77 -7.61
C ASP A 300 23.46 -0.51 -8.20
N VAL A 301 24.26 0.56 -8.35
CA VAL A 301 23.84 1.85 -8.92
C VAL A 301 23.36 1.72 -10.38
N VAL A 302 23.84 0.73 -11.14
CA VAL A 302 23.45 0.50 -12.55
C VAL A 302 22.01 -0.03 -12.65
N SER A 303 21.56 -0.80 -11.66
CA SER A 303 20.18 -1.29 -11.60
C SER A 303 19.18 -0.15 -11.32
N TRP A 304 19.63 0.90 -10.67
CA TRP A 304 18.86 2.09 -10.33
C TRP A 304 18.35 2.86 -11.55
N GLU A 305 19.22 3.15 -12.54
CA GLU A 305 18.82 3.84 -13.78
C GLU A 305 17.88 2.98 -14.64
N ARG A 306 18.08 1.65 -14.68
CA ARG A 306 17.17 0.73 -15.37
C ARG A 306 15.77 0.71 -14.74
N ARG A 307 15.64 0.99 -13.46
CA ARG A 307 14.37 1.06 -12.74
C ARG A 307 13.62 2.35 -13.04
N LYS A 308 14.30 3.48 -13.14
CA LYS A 308 13.72 4.76 -13.53
C LYS A 308 12.97 4.65 -14.85
N ASN A 309 13.62 4.07 -15.87
CA ASN A 309 13.02 3.89 -17.20
C ASN A 309 11.78 2.96 -17.19
N ARG A 310 11.71 2.01 -16.25
CA ARG A 310 10.57 1.09 -16.14
C ARG A 310 9.34 1.73 -15.49
N VAL A 311 9.55 2.65 -14.57
CA VAL A 311 8.49 3.39 -13.89
C VAL A 311 7.84 4.41 -14.83
N GLU A 312 8.63 5.08 -15.67
CA GLU A 312 8.11 5.99 -16.70
C GLU A 312 7.15 5.29 -17.67
N LEU A 313 7.41 4.03 -18.00
CA LEU A 313 6.55 3.23 -18.88
C LEU A 313 5.19 2.89 -18.23
N VAL A 314 5.17 2.63 -16.94
CA VAL A 314 3.95 2.26 -16.21
C VAL A 314 3.06 3.48 -15.97
N LEU A 315 3.66 4.60 -15.55
CA LEU A 315 2.93 5.85 -15.33
C LEU A 315 2.42 6.47 -16.63
N GLY A 316 3.18 6.37 -17.73
CA GLY A 316 2.75 6.83 -19.05
C GLY A 316 1.46 6.16 -19.50
N ASN A 317 1.29 4.87 -19.23
CA ASN A 317 0.08 4.13 -19.57
C ASN A 317 -1.11 4.47 -18.65
N GLU A 318 -0.87 4.74 -17.37
CA GLU A 318 -1.94 5.12 -16.42
C GLU A 318 -2.40 6.56 -16.63
N MET A 319 -1.48 7.47 -16.92
CA MET A 319 -1.78 8.87 -17.23
C MET A 319 -2.60 9.02 -18.52
N SER A 320 -2.31 8.20 -19.54
CA SER A 320 -3.10 8.18 -20.78
C SER A 320 -4.54 7.74 -20.55
N SER A 321 -4.78 6.82 -19.61
CA SER A 321 -6.12 6.38 -19.24
C SER A 321 -6.91 7.44 -18.44
N LEU A 322 -6.22 8.29 -17.68
CA LEU A 322 -6.83 9.38 -16.90
C LEU A 322 -7.24 10.55 -17.81
N GLN A 323 -6.44 10.87 -18.83
CA GLN A 323 -6.73 11.96 -19.78
C GLN A 323 -7.88 11.59 -20.74
N GLY A 324 -8.02 10.32 -21.12
CA GLY A 324 -9.14 9.85 -21.94
C GLY A 324 -10.50 9.87 -21.25
N GLY A 325 -10.56 9.94 -19.91
CA GLY A 325 -11.79 9.96 -19.12
C GLY A 325 -12.36 11.34 -18.81
N ILE A 326 -11.64 12.42 -19.14
CA ILE A 326 -12.08 13.80 -18.88
C ILE A 326 -12.83 14.38 -20.11
N ASN A 327 -12.70 13.76 -21.27
CA ASN A 327 -13.31 14.20 -22.54
C ASN A 327 -14.46 13.28 -23.02
N ALA A 328 -15.06 12.48 -22.14
CA ALA A 328 -16.23 11.65 -22.49
C ALA A 328 -17.40 11.92 -21.54
#